data_1a1ada0be55bc8c73cf929054d203d6f
#
_entry.id   1a1ada0be55bc8c73cf929054d203d6f
#
_cell.length_a   1.000
_cell.length_b   1.000
_cell.length_c   1.000
_cell.angle_alpha   90.00
_cell.angle_beta   90.00
_cell.angle_gamma   90.00
#
_symmetry.space_group_name_H-M   'P 1'
#
loop_
_entity.id
_entity.type
_entity.pdbx_description
1 polymer ?
#
loop_
_entity_poly.entity_id
_entity_poly.type
_entity_poly.pdbx_seq_one_letter_code
_entity_poly.pdbx_strand_id
1 'polypeptide(L)'
;MVRTYARSRQGTRAYGTIACSHWTRLTVLGALGTEGILAAMSIEAATDADVFCAFLAQVLLPALRQHKPDAVLVMDNLSAHKAKAVRELLDRSPFSYRYLPSYSPDLNPIEPAWAKMKGRLREIAARTADALHEALAPALDAITPQDAQGFFRHAGYARPN
;
A
#
# COMPACT_ATOMS: atom_id res chain seq x y z
N MET A 1 7.02 -2.26 14.03
CA MET A 1 6.25 -3.52 13.93
C MET A 1 7.04 -4.67 14.54
N VAL A 2 6.40 -5.55 15.32
CA VAL A 2 7.09 -6.66 16.00
C VAL A 2 6.42 -7.97 15.63
N ARG A 3 7.19 -9.06 15.54
CA ARG A 3 6.64 -10.41 15.41
C ARG A 3 5.92 -10.78 16.71
N THR A 4 4.68 -11.22 16.61
CA THR A 4 3.86 -11.64 17.76
C THR A 4 4.06 -13.11 18.14
N TYR A 5 4.75 -13.88 17.30
CA TYR A 5 5.03 -15.31 17.50
C TYR A 5 6.49 -15.62 17.25
N ALA A 6 7.07 -16.48 18.09
CA ALA A 6 8.41 -17.03 17.94
C ALA A 6 8.39 -18.54 18.23
N ARG A 7 9.37 -19.27 17.68
CA ARG A 7 9.57 -20.70 17.98
C ARG A 7 10.77 -20.84 18.89
N SER A 8 10.66 -21.70 19.91
CA SER A 8 11.74 -22.10 20.80
C SER A 8 11.75 -23.61 20.93
N ARG A 9 12.80 -24.17 21.58
CA ARG A 9 12.83 -25.60 21.89
C ARG A 9 11.66 -25.96 22.81
N GLN A 10 11.13 -27.17 22.67
CA GLN A 10 10.05 -27.68 23.51
C GLN A 10 10.43 -27.49 25.01
N GLY A 11 9.52 -26.98 25.80
CA GLY A 11 9.73 -26.68 27.22
C GLY A 11 10.41 -25.36 27.53
N THR A 12 10.83 -24.56 26.52
CA THR A 12 11.41 -23.24 26.74
C THR A 12 10.51 -22.15 26.16
N ARG A 13 10.46 -20.99 26.84
CA ARG A 13 9.68 -19.82 26.38
C ARG A 13 10.54 -18.95 25.48
N ALA A 14 9.98 -18.54 24.33
CA ALA A 14 10.61 -17.52 23.50
C ALA A 14 10.36 -16.13 24.12
N TYR A 15 11.43 -15.37 24.32
CA TYR A 15 11.36 -13.97 24.79
C TYR A 15 11.71 -13.02 23.66
N GLY A 16 11.06 -11.88 23.61
CA GLY A 16 11.35 -10.81 22.66
C GLY A 16 11.17 -9.45 23.33
N THR A 17 11.90 -8.46 22.88
CA THR A 17 11.79 -7.09 23.37
C THR A 17 10.92 -6.29 22.41
N ILE A 18 9.89 -5.61 22.93
CA ILE A 18 9.06 -4.67 22.19
C ILE A 18 9.52 -3.27 22.57
N ALA A 19 9.83 -2.44 21.58
CA ALA A 19 10.07 -1.03 21.82
C ALA A 19 8.78 -0.39 22.35
N CYS A 20 8.81 0.08 23.60
CA CYS A 20 7.71 0.77 24.24
C CYS A 20 7.99 2.28 24.11
N SER A 21 7.44 2.95 23.10
CA SER A 21 7.53 4.40 22.96
C SER A 21 6.23 4.94 22.37
N HIS A 22 6.02 6.25 22.44
CA HIS A 22 4.91 6.94 21.83
C HIS A 22 4.83 6.59 20.36
N TRP A 23 3.69 6.02 19.95
CA TRP A 23 3.47 5.53 18.60
C TRP A 23 3.27 6.68 17.63
N THR A 24 4.30 7.00 16.88
CA THR A 24 4.13 7.81 15.66
C THR A 24 3.42 6.95 14.62
N ARG A 25 2.28 7.42 14.12
CA ARG A 25 1.55 6.71 13.06
C ARG A 25 2.17 7.04 11.71
N LEU A 26 2.82 6.08 11.10
CA LEU A 26 3.27 6.18 9.74
C LEU A 26 2.18 5.58 8.81
N THR A 27 1.61 6.42 7.98
CA THR A 27 0.65 6.02 6.94
C THR A 27 1.38 5.92 5.61
N VAL A 28 1.10 4.86 4.85
CA VAL A 28 1.63 4.65 3.50
C VAL A 28 0.46 4.62 2.52
N LEU A 29 0.50 5.49 1.55
CA LEU A 29 -0.37 5.49 0.36
C LEU A 29 0.41 4.91 -0.81
N GLY A 30 -0.26 4.19 -1.69
CA GLY A 30 0.42 3.63 -2.85
C GLY A 30 -0.54 3.17 -3.93
N ALA A 31 0.01 2.96 -5.11
CA ALA A 31 -0.67 2.38 -6.25
C ALA A 31 0.13 1.18 -6.77
N LEU A 32 -0.57 0.08 -6.98
CA LEU A 32 -0.02 -1.16 -7.52
C LEU A 32 -0.41 -1.30 -8.99
N GLY A 33 0.58 -1.54 -9.82
CA GLY A 33 0.40 -1.99 -11.20
C GLY A 33 0.86 -3.43 -11.39
N THR A 34 0.71 -3.99 -12.58
CA THR A 34 1.16 -5.36 -12.91
C THR A 34 2.67 -5.55 -12.85
N GLU A 35 3.42 -4.47 -12.78
CA GLU A 35 4.89 -4.46 -12.72
C GLU A 35 5.43 -4.23 -11.30
N GLY A 36 4.54 -4.05 -10.31
CA GLY A 36 4.90 -3.74 -8.92
C GLY A 36 4.27 -2.43 -8.43
N ILE A 37 4.86 -1.84 -7.41
CA ILE A 37 4.42 -0.54 -6.88
C ILE A 37 4.79 0.56 -7.88
N LEU A 38 3.79 1.23 -8.42
CA LEU A 38 3.94 2.31 -9.38
C LEU A 38 4.26 3.65 -8.72
N ALA A 39 3.64 3.90 -7.58
CA ALA A 39 3.79 5.13 -6.82
C ALA A 39 3.52 4.87 -5.34
N ALA A 40 4.27 5.51 -4.46
CA ALA A 40 4.05 5.44 -3.03
C ALA A 40 4.40 6.78 -2.35
N MET A 41 3.71 7.08 -1.27
CA MET A 41 3.97 8.22 -0.38
C MET A 41 3.77 7.79 1.06
N SER A 42 4.63 8.23 1.96
CA SER A 42 4.49 8.02 3.41
C SER A 42 4.37 9.35 4.13
N ILE A 43 3.53 9.38 5.17
CA ILE A 43 3.35 10.56 6.02
C ILE A 43 3.21 10.14 7.49
N GLU A 44 3.65 10.98 8.39
CA GLU A 44 3.47 10.82 9.84
C GLU A 44 2.14 11.43 10.32
N ALA A 45 1.05 11.05 9.68
CA ALA A 45 -0.30 11.51 9.99
C ALA A 45 -1.35 10.45 9.65
N ALA A 46 -2.60 10.69 10.04
CA ALA A 46 -3.73 9.94 9.51
C ALA A 46 -4.03 10.39 8.08
N THR A 47 -4.52 9.48 7.25
CA THR A 47 -5.00 9.80 5.90
C THR A 47 -6.39 10.37 5.97
N ASP A 48 -6.54 11.57 5.42
CA ASP A 48 -7.83 12.20 5.12
C ASP A 48 -7.97 12.45 3.60
N ALA A 49 -9.01 13.16 3.21
CA ALA A 49 -9.25 13.48 1.80
C ALA A 49 -8.19 14.40 1.20
N ASP A 50 -7.65 15.33 1.99
CA ASP A 50 -6.67 16.32 1.52
C ASP A 50 -5.32 15.64 1.26
N VAL A 51 -4.90 14.76 2.17
CA VAL A 51 -3.70 13.94 2.00
C VAL A 51 -3.85 13.03 0.79
N PHE A 52 -5.01 12.42 0.59
CA PHE A 52 -5.24 11.57 -0.58
C PHE A 52 -5.26 12.39 -1.89
N CYS A 53 -5.86 13.59 -1.89
CA CYS A 53 -5.76 14.53 -3.01
C CYS A 53 -4.31 14.90 -3.33
N ALA A 54 -3.50 15.19 -2.32
CA ALA A 54 -2.08 15.50 -2.50
C ALA A 54 -1.32 14.33 -3.12
N PHE A 55 -1.55 13.11 -2.63
CA PHE A 55 -0.98 11.89 -3.23
C PHE A 55 -1.36 11.72 -4.70
N LEU A 56 -2.65 11.88 -5.03
CA LEU A 56 -3.12 11.81 -6.41
C LEU A 56 -2.45 12.88 -7.29
N ALA A 57 -2.51 14.14 -6.86
CA ALA A 57 -2.08 15.27 -7.69
C ALA A 57 -0.55 15.31 -7.89
N GLN A 58 0.21 15.02 -6.82
CA GLN A 58 1.67 15.25 -6.81
C GLN A 58 2.47 13.98 -7.12
N VAL A 59 1.91 12.79 -6.88
CA VAL A 59 2.64 11.53 -6.99
C VAL A 59 2.02 10.61 -8.04
N LEU A 60 0.76 10.20 -7.87
CA LEU A 60 0.17 9.14 -8.71
C LEU A 60 -0.16 9.61 -10.13
N LEU A 61 -0.89 10.72 -10.30
CA LEU A 61 -1.28 11.18 -11.65
C LEU A 61 -0.08 11.56 -12.53
N PRO A 62 0.99 12.20 -12.03
CA PRO A 62 2.23 12.39 -12.79
C PRO A 62 2.89 11.07 -13.21
N ALA A 63 3.00 10.10 -12.28
CA ALA A 63 3.58 8.80 -12.59
C ALA A 63 2.77 8.03 -13.65
N LEU A 64 1.44 8.08 -13.57
CA LEU A 64 0.56 7.46 -14.56
C LEU A 64 0.74 8.08 -15.95
N ARG A 65 0.79 9.43 -16.04
CA ARG A 65 1.01 10.11 -17.34
C ARG A 65 2.32 9.69 -17.99
N GLN A 66 3.35 9.48 -17.20
CA GLN A 66 4.67 9.11 -17.69
C GLN A 66 4.78 7.64 -18.07
N HIS A 67 4.18 6.74 -17.30
CA HIS A 67 4.43 5.30 -17.40
C HIS A 67 3.25 4.47 -17.87
N LYS A 68 2.00 4.93 -17.64
CA LYS A 68 0.77 4.16 -17.90
C LYS A 68 -0.36 5.08 -18.36
N PRO A 69 -0.26 5.72 -19.54
CA PRO A 69 -1.24 6.72 -20.01
C PRO A 69 -2.66 6.15 -20.18
N ASP A 70 -2.80 4.84 -20.41
CA ASP A 70 -4.09 4.15 -20.61
C ASP A 70 -4.60 3.46 -19.33
N ALA A 71 -4.05 3.80 -18.16
CA ALA A 71 -4.43 3.15 -16.92
C ALA A 71 -5.87 3.49 -16.51
N VAL A 72 -6.53 2.51 -15.92
CA VAL A 72 -7.79 2.69 -15.18
C VAL A 72 -7.48 2.58 -13.69
N LEU A 73 -7.81 3.61 -12.92
CA LEU A 73 -7.65 3.57 -11.47
C LEU A 73 -8.80 2.78 -10.84
N VAL A 74 -8.43 1.81 -10.02
CA VAL A 74 -9.39 1.06 -9.20
C VAL A 74 -9.10 1.36 -7.73
N MET A 75 -10.11 1.78 -7.00
CA MET A 75 -9.99 2.20 -5.59
C MET A 75 -11.06 1.52 -4.75
N ASP A 76 -10.78 1.32 -3.48
CA ASP A 76 -11.80 0.89 -2.54
C ASP A 76 -12.81 2.02 -2.21
N ASN A 77 -13.81 1.68 -1.40
CA ASN A 77 -14.92 2.56 -1.07
C ASN A 77 -14.67 3.43 0.19
N LEU A 78 -13.42 3.72 0.57
CA LEU A 78 -13.13 4.62 1.68
C LEU A 78 -13.76 6.01 1.46
N SER A 79 -14.21 6.64 2.54
CA SER A 79 -14.82 7.97 2.49
C SER A 79 -13.86 9.02 1.91
N ALA A 80 -12.58 8.93 2.26
CA ALA A 80 -11.53 9.79 1.73
C ALA A 80 -11.43 9.69 0.19
N HIS A 81 -11.53 8.47 -0.38
CA HIS A 81 -11.46 8.26 -1.83
C HIS A 81 -12.69 8.81 -2.58
N LYS A 82 -13.83 8.94 -1.89
CA LYS A 82 -15.09 9.46 -2.46
C LYS A 82 -15.34 10.93 -2.14
N ALA A 83 -14.42 11.60 -1.48
CA ALA A 83 -14.54 13.00 -1.18
C ALA A 83 -14.75 13.84 -2.47
N LYS A 84 -15.50 14.91 -2.36
CA LYS A 84 -15.83 15.77 -3.51
C LYS A 84 -14.56 16.26 -4.22
N ALA A 85 -13.57 16.74 -3.45
CA ALA A 85 -12.30 17.22 -4.00
C ALA A 85 -11.54 16.14 -4.79
N VAL A 86 -11.55 14.87 -4.30
CA VAL A 86 -10.93 13.73 -4.99
C VAL A 86 -11.61 13.46 -6.32
N ARG A 87 -12.95 13.43 -6.34
CA ARG A 87 -13.72 13.22 -7.58
C ARG A 87 -13.47 14.33 -8.58
N GLU A 88 -13.53 15.59 -8.16
CA GLU A 88 -13.26 16.73 -9.04
C GLU A 88 -11.85 16.70 -9.62
N LEU A 89 -10.85 16.26 -8.86
CA LEU A 89 -9.49 16.07 -9.33
C LEU A 89 -9.40 14.96 -10.38
N LEU A 90 -10.03 13.83 -10.13
CA LEU A 90 -10.04 12.69 -11.04
C LEU A 90 -10.84 12.97 -12.32
N ASP A 91 -11.99 13.65 -12.21
CA ASP A 91 -12.83 14.03 -13.35
C ASP A 91 -12.13 15.00 -14.31
N ARG A 92 -11.19 15.82 -13.79
CA ARG A 92 -10.30 16.69 -14.61
C ARG A 92 -9.08 15.97 -15.16
N SER A 93 -8.80 14.74 -14.70
CA SER A 93 -7.67 13.95 -15.18
C SER A 93 -8.05 13.19 -16.45
N PRO A 94 -7.08 12.76 -17.27
CA PRO A 94 -7.36 11.94 -18.45
C PRO A 94 -7.68 10.48 -18.10
N PHE A 95 -7.61 10.09 -16.82
CA PHE A 95 -7.72 8.69 -16.39
C PHE A 95 -9.15 8.33 -16.00
N SER A 96 -9.62 7.20 -16.49
CA SER A 96 -10.83 6.58 -15.97
C SER A 96 -10.59 6.00 -14.58
N TYR A 97 -11.63 6.02 -13.74
CA TYR A 97 -11.56 5.41 -12.42
C TYR A 97 -12.81 4.60 -12.09
N ARG A 98 -12.67 3.64 -11.19
CA ARG A 98 -13.74 2.78 -10.71
C ARG A 98 -13.58 2.56 -9.21
N TYR A 99 -14.69 2.38 -8.52
CA TYR A 99 -14.69 1.96 -7.12
C TYR A 99 -15.03 0.48 -7.02
N LEU A 100 -14.32 -0.23 -6.16
CA LEU A 100 -14.66 -1.60 -5.79
C LEU A 100 -16.00 -1.64 -5.05
N PRO A 101 -16.70 -2.77 -5.07
CA PRO A 101 -17.83 -2.97 -4.17
C PRO A 101 -17.42 -2.74 -2.71
N SER A 102 -18.37 -2.33 -1.88
CA SER A 102 -18.12 -2.17 -0.45
C SER A 102 -17.74 -3.52 0.18
N TYR A 103 -16.80 -3.50 1.12
CA TYR A 103 -16.34 -4.69 1.85
C TYR A 103 -15.78 -5.83 0.97
N SER A 104 -15.09 -5.51 -0.12
CA SER A 104 -14.51 -6.49 -1.05
C SER A 104 -12.98 -6.38 -1.12
N PRO A 105 -12.23 -6.63 -0.02
CA PRO A 105 -10.78 -6.57 -0.01
C PRO A 105 -10.13 -7.63 -0.90
N ASP A 106 -10.79 -8.76 -1.11
CA ASP A 106 -10.41 -9.86 -2.00
C ASP A 106 -10.36 -9.46 -3.47
N LEU A 107 -11.11 -8.42 -3.87
CA LEU A 107 -11.02 -7.82 -5.20
C LEU A 107 -9.96 -6.72 -5.31
N ASN A 108 -9.21 -6.45 -4.22
CA ASN A 108 -8.22 -5.39 -4.18
C ASN A 108 -6.78 -5.95 -4.19
N PRO A 109 -6.07 -5.96 -5.34
CA PRO A 109 -4.74 -6.55 -5.45
C PRO A 109 -3.68 -5.90 -4.56
N ILE A 110 -3.91 -4.68 -4.07
CA ILE A 110 -2.95 -3.99 -3.21
C ILE A 110 -2.94 -4.55 -1.77
N GLU A 111 -4.00 -5.21 -1.32
CA GLU A 111 -4.06 -5.77 0.04
C GLU A 111 -2.98 -6.85 0.29
N PRO A 112 -2.80 -7.87 -0.56
CA PRO A 112 -1.69 -8.79 -0.42
C PRO A 112 -0.32 -8.12 -0.61
N ALA A 113 -0.21 -7.06 -1.41
CA ALA A 113 1.02 -6.27 -1.51
C ALA A 113 1.36 -5.59 -0.19
N TRP A 114 0.38 -4.98 0.48
CA TRP A 114 0.54 -4.43 1.84
C TRP A 114 0.89 -5.52 2.87
N ALA A 115 0.31 -6.69 2.77
CA ALA A 115 0.65 -7.81 3.64
C ALA A 115 2.11 -8.24 3.48
N LYS A 116 2.62 -8.33 2.25
CA LYS A 116 4.02 -8.63 1.93
C LYS A 116 4.96 -7.54 2.45
N MET A 117 4.68 -6.28 2.15
CA MET A 117 5.44 -5.13 2.66
C MET A 117 5.53 -5.14 4.20
N LYS A 118 4.38 -5.31 4.88
CA LYS A 118 4.33 -5.41 6.35
C LYS A 118 5.13 -6.60 6.88
N GLY A 119 5.13 -7.72 6.16
CA GLY A 119 5.95 -8.89 6.47
C GLY A 119 7.44 -8.51 6.44
N ARG A 120 7.88 -7.85 5.38
CA ARG A 120 9.26 -7.43 5.21
C ARG A 120 9.71 -6.42 6.29
N LEU A 121 8.85 -5.44 6.61
CA LEU A 121 9.13 -4.48 7.69
C LEU A 121 9.27 -5.16 9.06
N ARG A 122 8.50 -6.22 9.32
CA ARG A 122 8.65 -7.02 10.56
C ARG A 122 9.97 -7.80 10.61
N GLU A 123 10.46 -8.25 9.46
CA GLU A 123 11.77 -8.92 9.36
C GLU A 123 12.93 -7.96 9.65
N ILE A 124 12.86 -6.74 9.10
CA ILE A 124 13.83 -5.68 9.32
C ILE A 124 13.85 -5.25 10.80
N ALA A 125 12.69 -5.37 11.49
CA ALA A 125 12.53 -5.08 12.91
C ALA A 125 13.00 -3.65 13.30
N ALA A 126 12.73 -2.66 12.44
CA ALA A 126 13.03 -1.25 12.71
C ALA A 126 12.42 -0.80 14.05
N ARG A 127 13.23 -0.16 14.90
CA ARG A 127 12.85 0.21 16.28
C ARG A 127 12.63 1.71 16.47
N THR A 128 12.96 2.53 15.49
CA THR A 128 12.75 3.98 15.48
C THR A 128 11.88 4.37 14.30
N ALA A 129 11.29 5.56 14.35
CA ALA A 129 10.50 6.10 13.24
C ALA A 129 11.37 6.28 11.99
N ASP A 130 12.56 6.83 12.14
CA ASP A 130 13.51 7.03 11.05
C ASP A 130 13.92 5.71 10.40
N ALA A 131 14.32 4.71 11.20
CA ALA A 131 14.65 3.38 10.68
C ALA A 131 13.46 2.69 9.99
N LEU A 132 12.24 2.93 10.45
CA LEU A 132 11.02 2.43 9.78
C LEU A 132 10.80 3.15 8.46
N HIS A 133 11.03 4.45 8.42
CA HIS A 133 10.93 5.24 7.20
C HIS A 133 11.96 4.80 6.14
N GLU A 134 13.21 4.63 6.54
CA GLU A 134 14.28 4.10 5.68
C GLU A 134 13.99 2.68 5.18
N ALA A 135 13.33 1.86 5.98
CA ALA A 135 12.96 0.49 5.62
C ALA A 135 11.78 0.40 4.62
N LEU A 136 11.01 1.49 4.41
CA LEU A 136 9.84 1.46 3.53
C LEU A 136 10.22 1.21 2.07
N ALA A 137 11.19 1.95 1.53
CA ALA A 137 11.58 1.80 0.13
C ALA A 137 12.02 0.37 -0.18
N PRO A 138 13.00 -0.26 0.55
CA PRO A 138 13.36 -1.66 0.32
C PRO A 138 12.19 -2.65 0.51
N ALA A 139 11.24 -2.34 1.42
CA ALA A 139 10.08 -3.20 1.63
C ALA A 139 9.05 -3.11 0.49
N LEU A 140 8.91 -1.96 -0.15
CA LEU A 140 8.09 -1.77 -1.34
C LEU A 140 8.76 -2.39 -2.58
N ASP A 141 10.07 -2.22 -2.75
CA ASP A 141 10.86 -2.80 -3.85
C ASP A 141 10.88 -4.34 -3.81
N ALA A 142 10.64 -4.94 -2.65
CA ALA A 142 10.50 -6.39 -2.52
C ALA A 142 9.22 -6.95 -3.16
N ILE A 143 8.29 -6.09 -3.61
CA ILE A 143 7.10 -6.49 -4.38
C ILE A 143 7.50 -6.59 -5.85
N THR A 144 7.80 -7.80 -6.30
CA THR A 144 8.24 -8.07 -7.65
C THR A 144 7.10 -8.01 -8.68
N PRO A 145 7.40 -7.91 -9.98
CA PRO A 145 6.39 -8.05 -11.04
C PRO A 145 5.63 -9.38 -10.97
N GLN A 146 6.29 -10.47 -10.60
CA GLN A 146 5.66 -11.79 -10.43
C GLN A 146 4.63 -11.78 -9.28
N ASP A 147 4.98 -11.13 -8.17
CA ASP A 147 4.04 -10.95 -7.06
C ASP A 147 2.82 -10.15 -7.50
N ALA A 148 3.05 -8.98 -8.11
CA ALA A 148 1.98 -8.10 -8.57
C ALA A 148 1.02 -8.82 -9.52
N GLN A 149 1.55 -9.51 -10.54
CA GLN A 149 0.73 -10.32 -11.46
C GLN A 149 -0.03 -11.44 -10.74
N GLY A 150 0.59 -12.05 -9.72
CA GLY A 150 -0.07 -13.04 -8.85
C GLY A 150 -1.24 -12.42 -8.07
N PHE A 151 -1.04 -11.23 -7.51
CA PHE A 151 -2.08 -10.50 -6.77
C PHE A 151 -3.25 -10.09 -7.67
N PHE A 152 -2.96 -9.58 -8.87
CA PHE A 152 -4.00 -9.27 -9.85
C PHE A 152 -4.79 -10.51 -10.29
N ARG A 153 -4.12 -11.64 -10.53
CA ARG A 153 -4.81 -12.91 -10.86
C ARG A 153 -5.68 -13.39 -9.71
N HIS A 154 -5.18 -13.33 -8.48
CA HIS A 154 -5.93 -13.74 -7.29
C HIS A 154 -7.19 -12.89 -7.09
N ALA A 155 -7.11 -11.59 -7.36
CA ALA A 155 -8.24 -10.67 -7.29
C ALA A 155 -9.17 -10.71 -8.53
N GLY A 156 -8.97 -11.64 -9.46
CA GLY A 156 -9.85 -11.84 -10.61
C GLY A 156 -9.56 -10.97 -11.84
N TYR A 157 -8.44 -10.25 -11.87
CA TYR A 157 -8.03 -9.41 -13.02
C TYR A 157 -7.16 -10.18 -14.04
N ALA A 158 -7.26 -11.48 -14.14
CA ALA A 158 -6.58 -12.24 -15.17
C ALA A 158 -7.07 -11.82 -16.56
N ARG A 159 -6.15 -11.58 -17.51
CA ARG A 159 -6.55 -11.51 -18.93
C ARG A 159 -7.07 -12.89 -19.33
N PRO A 160 -8.24 -12.99 -19.98
CA PRO A 160 -8.58 -14.22 -20.67
C PRO A 160 -7.51 -14.49 -21.74
N ASN A 161 -7.03 -15.73 -21.78
CA ASN A 161 -6.14 -16.19 -22.86
C ASN A 161 -6.86 -16.14 -24.20
#